data_b57af4689243337453cd0d0ffdd58496
#
_entry.id   b57af4689243337453cd0d0ffdd58496
#
_cell.length_a   1.000
_cell.length_b   1.000
_cell.length_c   1.000
_cell.angle_alpha   90.00
_cell.angle_beta   90.00
_cell.angle_gamma   90.00
#
_symmetry.space_group_name_H-M   'P 1'
#
loop_
_entity.id
_entity.type
_entity.pdbx_description
1 polymer ?
#
loop_
_entity_poly.entity_id
_entity_poly.type
_entity_poly.pdbx_seq_one_letter_code
_entity_poly.pdbx_strand_id
1 'polypeptide(L)'
;MNLPQPFSIDELLTSRLVDRVLRPLFPSNYHAEVYVNVMLLSADGVDQPDALAGFAASAALACSDIPFECPISEVRVARVNGEFVIDPTFEQMKEADMDIMVGASAENIMMVEGEMKEVSEQDMIGALKAAMAAIKPMCELQTALSKELGTDVKREYDHEVNDEELREQMNKELYQPSYDVTKQALEKHARAEAFEKILADFKEQYATAHADLTEDELEEKYAMMDRYYHDVERDAMRRCILDEGIRLDGRKTDEIRPIWCEVSPLPMPHGSSIFTRGETQSLTTCRSEEHTSELQQVVRDCVSPRVD
;
A
#
# COMPACT_ATOMS: atom_id res chain seq x y z
N MET A 1 36.05 -6.24 3.70
CA MET A 1 34.63 -6.02 3.97
C MET A 1 33.90 -6.16 2.65
N ASN A 2 33.22 -7.27 2.45
CA ASN A 2 32.36 -7.39 1.27
C ASN A 2 31.16 -6.50 1.52
N LEU A 3 30.97 -5.50 0.65
CA LEU A 3 29.73 -4.73 0.62
C LEU A 3 28.58 -5.72 0.36
N PRO A 4 27.43 -5.57 1.05
CA PRO A 4 26.27 -6.42 0.76
C PRO A 4 25.96 -6.29 -0.73
N GLN A 5 25.77 -7.43 -1.40
CA GLN A 5 25.36 -7.46 -2.80
C GLN A 5 24.02 -6.71 -2.91
N PRO A 6 23.79 -5.91 -3.94
CA PRO A 6 22.47 -5.31 -4.16
C PRO A 6 21.46 -6.44 -4.33
N PHE A 7 20.27 -6.25 -3.74
CA PHE A 7 19.16 -7.18 -3.90
C PHE A 7 18.84 -7.41 -5.39
N SER A 8 18.55 -8.65 -5.76
CA SER A 8 17.99 -8.95 -7.08
C SER A 8 16.61 -8.31 -7.26
N ILE A 9 16.17 -8.16 -8.51
CA ILE A 9 14.83 -7.65 -8.80
C ILE A 9 13.76 -8.54 -8.14
N ASP A 10 13.93 -9.85 -8.19
CA ASP A 10 12.99 -10.82 -7.62
C ASP A 10 12.90 -10.70 -6.09
N GLU A 11 14.04 -10.50 -5.41
CA GLU A 11 14.07 -10.26 -3.96
C GLU A 11 13.37 -8.94 -3.59
N LEU A 12 13.54 -7.89 -4.39
CA LEU A 12 12.84 -6.61 -4.17
C LEU A 12 11.33 -6.74 -4.38
N LEU A 13 10.91 -7.46 -5.42
CA LEU A 13 9.48 -7.71 -5.68
C LEU A 13 8.85 -8.52 -4.57
N THR A 14 9.47 -9.62 -4.15
CA THR A 14 8.99 -10.45 -3.03
C THR A 14 8.90 -9.65 -1.73
N SER A 15 9.91 -8.83 -1.42
CA SER A 15 9.88 -7.95 -0.25
C SER A 15 8.70 -6.97 -0.28
N ARG A 16 8.38 -6.41 -1.45
CA ARG A 16 7.23 -5.51 -1.61
C ARG A 16 5.89 -6.21 -1.46
N LEU A 17 5.76 -7.45 -1.94
CA LEU A 17 4.55 -8.26 -1.75
C LEU A 17 4.30 -8.47 -0.26
N VAL A 18 5.30 -8.98 0.47
CA VAL A 18 5.25 -9.21 1.91
C VAL A 18 4.89 -7.92 2.67
N ASP A 19 5.55 -6.79 2.36
CA ASP A 19 5.27 -5.50 3.01
C ASP A 19 3.82 -5.04 2.80
N ARG A 20 3.30 -5.18 1.58
CA ARG A 20 1.93 -4.74 1.23
C ARG A 20 0.85 -5.51 1.96
N VAL A 21 1.10 -6.78 2.29
CA VAL A 21 0.13 -7.63 3.00
C VAL A 21 0.23 -7.45 4.51
N LEU A 22 1.44 -7.28 5.04
CA LEU A 22 1.65 -7.18 6.49
C LEU A 22 1.40 -5.78 7.06
N ARG A 23 1.84 -4.74 6.35
CA ARG A 23 1.80 -3.36 6.86
C ARG A 23 0.42 -2.90 7.33
N PRO A 24 -0.70 -3.18 6.61
CA PRO A 24 -2.02 -2.74 7.04
C PRO A 24 -2.54 -3.39 8.32
N LEU A 25 -1.91 -4.46 8.79
CA LEU A 25 -2.33 -5.25 9.95
C LEU A 25 -1.66 -4.82 11.26
N PHE A 26 -0.76 -3.86 11.21
CA PHE A 26 -0.23 -3.24 12.41
C PHE A 26 -1.18 -2.14 12.90
N PRO A 27 -1.42 -2.02 14.22
CA PRO A 27 -2.21 -0.93 14.78
C PRO A 27 -1.64 0.43 14.41
N SER A 28 -2.50 1.40 14.10
CA SER A 28 -2.07 2.75 13.71
C SER A 28 -1.29 3.49 14.79
N ASN A 29 -1.50 3.14 16.06
CA ASN A 29 -0.80 3.68 17.23
C ASN A 29 0.48 2.90 17.59
N TYR A 30 0.89 1.92 16.78
CA TYR A 30 2.12 1.17 17.00
C TYR A 30 3.29 1.84 16.28
N HIS A 31 4.01 2.72 16.97
CA HIS A 31 5.09 3.54 16.41
C HIS A 31 6.49 2.92 16.55
N ALA A 32 6.61 1.68 17.01
CA ALA A 32 7.89 0.99 17.06
C ALA A 32 8.32 0.53 15.66
N GLU A 33 9.62 0.62 15.39
CA GLU A 33 10.20 0.07 14.17
C GLU A 33 10.14 -1.46 14.19
N VAL A 34 9.68 -2.05 13.09
CA VAL A 34 9.62 -3.50 12.91
C VAL A 34 10.43 -3.90 11.69
N TYR A 35 11.41 -4.76 11.90
CA TYR A 35 12.24 -5.33 10.84
C TYR A 35 11.89 -6.80 10.65
N VAL A 36 11.40 -7.16 9.47
CA VAL A 36 11.10 -8.54 9.09
C VAL A 36 12.13 -9.00 8.06
N ASN A 37 12.97 -9.96 8.46
CA ASN A 37 13.99 -10.53 7.59
C ASN A 37 13.60 -11.96 7.20
N VAL A 38 13.40 -12.19 5.92
CA VAL A 38 13.13 -13.52 5.36
C VAL A 38 14.34 -13.99 4.57
N MET A 39 14.84 -15.19 4.88
CA MET A 39 15.99 -15.78 4.20
C MET A 39 15.60 -17.09 3.56
N LEU A 40 15.83 -17.22 2.25
CA LEU A 40 15.72 -18.48 1.54
C LEU A 40 16.97 -19.33 1.82
N LEU A 41 16.81 -20.44 2.53
CA LEU A 41 17.93 -21.32 2.89
C LEU A 41 18.19 -22.43 1.87
N SER A 42 17.13 -22.89 1.19
CA SER A 42 17.22 -23.94 0.19
C SER A 42 16.06 -23.87 -0.77
N ALA A 43 16.29 -24.16 -2.04
CA ALA A 43 15.27 -24.31 -3.08
C ALA A 43 15.67 -25.48 -3.99
N ASP A 44 14.71 -26.19 -4.53
CA ASP A 44 14.94 -27.33 -5.42
C ASP A 44 15.01 -26.92 -6.90
N GLY A 45 14.68 -25.66 -7.21
CA GLY A 45 14.64 -25.13 -8.58
C GLY A 45 13.38 -25.58 -9.36
N VAL A 46 12.42 -26.19 -8.71
CA VAL A 46 11.12 -26.62 -9.27
C VAL A 46 9.99 -25.73 -8.77
N ASP A 47 9.90 -25.58 -7.46
CA ASP A 47 8.87 -24.77 -6.82
C ASP A 47 9.29 -23.32 -6.64
N GLN A 48 8.33 -22.40 -6.71
CA GLN A 48 8.56 -20.97 -6.52
C GLN A 48 8.51 -20.61 -5.03
N PRO A 49 9.55 -19.97 -4.45
CA PRO A 49 9.61 -19.73 -3.00
C PRO A 49 8.92 -18.44 -2.55
N ASP A 50 8.48 -17.57 -3.46
CA ASP A 50 8.04 -16.22 -3.15
C ASP A 50 6.78 -16.15 -2.27
N ALA A 51 5.76 -16.97 -2.55
CA ALA A 51 4.56 -17.08 -1.72
C ALA A 51 4.86 -17.53 -0.29
N LEU A 52 5.88 -18.37 -0.12
CA LEU A 52 6.31 -18.84 1.21
C LEU A 52 6.93 -17.74 2.06
N ALA A 53 7.45 -16.66 1.43
CA ALA A 53 8.03 -15.54 2.15
C ALA A 53 6.99 -14.80 3.00
N GLY A 54 5.80 -14.56 2.45
CA GLY A 54 4.68 -13.93 3.18
C GLY A 54 4.18 -14.82 4.32
N PHE A 55 4.04 -16.11 4.05
CA PHE A 55 3.66 -17.08 5.09
C PHE A 55 4.68 -17.14 6.23
N ALA A 56 5.99 -17.22 5.92
CA ALA A 56 7.05 -17.26 6.93
C ALA A 56 7.10 -15.96 7.76
N ALA A 57 6.98 -14.81 7.13
CA ALA A 57 6.95 -13.50 7.79
C ALA A 57 5.75 -13.38 8.74
N SER A 58 4.57 -13.80 8.29
CA SER A 58 3.36 -13.80 9.10
C SER A 58 3.45 -14.80 10.27
N ALA A 59 3.99 -15.99 10.05
CA ALA A 59 4.19 -16.97 11.10
C ALA A 59 5.15 -16.46 12.20
N ALA A 60 6.21 -15.77 11.80
CA ALA A 60 7.13 -15.14 12.76
C ALA A 60 6.43 -14.09 13.62
N LEU A 61 5.59 -13.24 13.03
CA LEU A 61 4.78 -12.27 13.75
C LEU A 61 3.73 -12.92 14.64
N ALA A 62 3.06 -13.98 14.17
CA ALA A 62 2.09 -14.72 14.94
C ALA A 62 2.74 -15.35 16.20
N CYS A 63 3.97 -15.84 16.07
CA CYS A 63 4.75 -16.40 17.18
C CYS A 63 5.45 -15.38 18.07
N SER A 64 5.31 -14.08 17.79
CA SER A 64 5.85 -12.98 18.60
C SER A 64 4.75 -12.34 19.45
N ASP A 65 5.15 -11.49 20.40
CA ASP A 65 4.25 -10.64 21.16
C ASP A 65 3.96 -9.27 20.49
N ILE A 66 4.50 -9.05 19.29
CA ILE A 66 4.28 -7.80 18.52
C ILE A 66 2.80 -7.66 18.20
N PRO A 67 2.19 -6.46 18.39
CA PRO A 67 0.81 -6.19 18.00
C PRO A 67 0.60 -6.41 16.49
N PHE A 68 -0.21 -7.39 16.14
CA PHE A 68 -0.49 -7.79 14.79
C PHE A 68 -1.92 -8.33 14.74
N GLU A 69 -2.77 -7.77 13.89
CA GLU A 69 -4.23 -7.98 13.95
C GLU A 69 -4.62 -9.43 13.71
N CYS A 70 -4.09 -10.05 12.66
CA CYS A 70 -4.38 -11.45 12.34
C CYS A 70 -3.29 -12.06 11.44
N PRO A 71 -3.09 -13.39 11.47
CA PRO A 71 -2.23 -14.08 10.52
C PRO A 71 -2.72 -13.94 9.08
N ILE A 72 -1.77 -13.86 8.16
CA ILE A 72 -2.00 -13.87 6.71
C ILE A 72 -1.23 -15.03 6.07
N SER A 73 -1.55 -15.32 4.82
CA SER A 73 -0.68 -16.07 3.93
C SER A 73 -0.76 -15.51 2.53
N GLU A 74 0.20 -15.88 1.72
CA GLU A 74 0.23 -15.62 0.29
C GLU A 74 0.21 -16.95 -0.45
N VAL A 75 -0.42 -16.97 -1.62
CA VAL A 75 -0.36 -18.06 -2.58
C VAL A 75 -0.28 -17.48 -3.99
N ARG A 76 0.47 -18.16 -4.84
CA ARG A 76 0.46 -17.91 -6.27
C ARG A 76 -0.64 -18.75 -6.92
N VAL A 77 -1.45 -18.17 -7.76
CA VAL A 77 -2.48 -18.86 -8.53
C VAL A 77 -2.19 -18.71 -10.01
N ALA A 78 -1.94 -19.81 -10.69
CA ALA A 78 -1.88 -19.85 -12.14
C ALA A 78 -3.14 -20.49 -12.72
N ARG A 79 -3.51 -20.10 -13.95
CA ARG A 79 -4.46 -20.87 -14.74
C ARG A 79 -3.72 -21.57 -15.87
N VAL A 80 -3.73 -22.89 -15.82
CA VAL A 80 -3.06 -23.77 -16.79
C VAL A 80 -4.11 -24.67 -17.43
N ASN A 81 -4.25 -24.60 -18.74
CA ASN A 81 -5.26 -25.36 -19.49
C ASN A 81 -6.71 -25.19 -18.96
N GLY A 82 -7.03 -23.98 -18.44
CA GLY A 82 -8.34 -23.66 -17.89
C GLY A 82 -8.57 -24.09 -16.43
N GLU A 83 -7.60 -24.72 -15.77
CA GLU A 83 -7.67 -25.14 -14.37
C GLU A 83 -6.82 -24.23 -13.50
N PHE A 84 -7.27 -23.95 -12.26
CA PHE A 84 -6.50 -23.18 -11.29
C PHE A 84 -5.53 -24.07 -10.54
N VAL A 85 -4.26 -23.69 -10.56
CA VAL A 85 -3.15 -24.35 -9.85
C VAL A 85 -2.65 -23.42 -8.79
N ILE A 86 -2.62 -23.90 -7.53
CA ILE A 86 -2.05 -23.15 -6.39
C ILE A 86 -0.56 -23.47 -6.30
N ASP A 87 0.25 -22.44 -6.13
CA ASP A 87 1.72 -22.49 -6.04
C ASP A 87 2.32 -23.33 -7.18
N PRO A 88 2.11 -22.91 -8.44
CA PRO A 88 2.55 -23.66 -9.61
C PRO A 88 4.07 -23.74 -9.69
N THR A 89 4.57 -24.84 -10.26
CA THR A 89 5.99 -24.99 -10.57
C THR A 89 6.42 -24.07 -11.71
N PHE A 90 7.73 -23.81 -11.84
CA PHE A 90 8.29 -23.03 -12.97
C PHE A 90 7.90 -23.61 -14.32
N GLU A 91 7.75 -24.91 -14.47
CA GLU A 91 7.32 -25.54 -15.73
C GLU A 91 5.83 -25.27 -16.02
N GLN A 92 4.97 -25.37 -15.03
CA GLN A 92 3.54 -25.06 -15.19
C GLN A 92 3.30 -23.60 -15.56
N MET A 93 4.13 -22.68 -15.02
CA MET A 93 4.04 -21.26 -15.34
C MET A 93 4.26 -20.95 -16.82
N LYS A 94 5.05 -21.76 -17.55
CA LYS A 94 5.29 -21.52 -18.99
C LYS A 94 4.02 -21.65 -19.84
N GLU A 95 3.07 -22.46 -19.38
CA GLU A 95 1.80 -22.71 -20.06
C GLU A 95 0.64 -21.85 -19.51
N ALA A 96 0.89 -21.07 -18.46
CA ALA A 96 -0.13 -20.28 -17.79
C ALA A 96 -0.59 -19.10 -18.67
N ASP A 97 -1.89 -18.83 -18.62
CA ASP A 97 -2.52 -17.64 -19.19
C ASP A 97 -2.96 -16.62 -18.11
N MET A 98 -2.85 -17.01 -16.84
CA MET A 98 -3.02 -16.17 -15.66
C MET A 98 -1.95 -16.53 -14.64
N ASP A 99 -1.32 -15.50 -14.06
CA ASP A 99 -0.38 -15.58 -12.97
C ASP A 99 -0.71 -14.47 -11.98
N ILE A 100 -1.23 -14.81 -10.81
CA ILE A 100 -1.55 -13.84 -9.77
C ILE A 100 -1.01 -14.29 -8.42
N MET A 101 -0.43 -13.36 -7.69
CA MET A 101 -0.12 -13.50 -6.26
C MET A 101 -1.27 -12.93 -5.46
N VAL A 102 -1.80 -13.71 -4.53
CA VAL A 102 -2.88 -13.30 -3.64
C VAL A 102 -2.41 -13.40 -2.21
N GLY A 103 -2.45 -12.28 -1.50
CA GLY A 103 -2.22 -12.21 -0.06
C GLY A 103 -3.51 -11.93 0.68
N ALA A 104 -3.82 -12.75 1.67
CA ALA A 104 -5.08 -12.65 2.40
C ALA A 104 -4.97 -13.12 3.86
N SER A 105 -5.89 -12.64 4.70
CA SER A 105 -6.22 -13.24 5.97
C SER A 105 -7.20 -14.42 5.79
N ALA A 106 -7.64 -15.03 6.87
CA ALA A 106 -8.67 -16.07 6.80
C ALA A 106 -10.02 -15.59 6.21
N GLU A 107 -10.29 -14.26 6.27
CA GLU A 107 -11.56 -13.68 5.90
C GLU A 107 -11.47 -12.65 4.76
N ASN A 108 -10.36 -11.91 4.66
CA ASN A 108 -10.25 -10.76 3.77
C ASN A 108 -9.03 -10.86 2.85
N ILE A 109 -9.23 -10.51 1.57
CA ILE A 109 -8.15 -10.34 0.62
C ILE A 109 -7.48 -8.99 0.91
N MET A 110 -6.16 -9.01 1.12
CA MET A 110 -5.35 -7.83 1.41
C MET A 110 -4.63 -7.31 0.17
N MET A 111 -4.19 -8.21 -0.72
CA MET A 111 -3.39 -7.87 -1.88
C MET A 111 -3.66 -8.85 -3.03
N VAL A 112 -3.73 -8.33 -4.23
CA VAL A 112 -3.71 -9.08 -5.48
C VAL A 112 -2.77 -8.37 -6.43
N GLU A 113 -1.85 -9.10 -7.00
CA GLU A 113 -0.92 -8.60 -8.02
C GLU A 113 -0.61 -9.71 -9.02
N GLY A 114 -0.47 -9.37 -10.29
CA GLY A 114 -0.12 -10.37 -11.30
C GLY A 114 -0.38 -9.90 -12.70
N GLU A 115 -0.25 -10.84 -13.64
CA GLU A 115 -0.46 -10.62 -15.06
C GLU A 115 -1.34 -11.71 -15.68
N MET A 116 -2.02 -11.37 -16.76
CA MET A 116 -2.91 -12.31 -17.42
C MET A 116 -3.11 -11.99 -18.91
N LYS A 117 -3.41 -13.00 -19.70
CA LYS A 117 -3.65 -12.91 -21.13
C LYS A 117 -5.16 -12.79 -21.42
N GLU A 118 -5.72 -11.61 -21.15
CA GLU A 118 -7.12 -11.27 -21.47
C GLU A 118 -8.16 -12.27 -20.91
N VAL A 119 -7.97 -12.73 -19.67
CA VAL A 119 -8.92 -13.63 -19.00
C VAL A 119 -10.18 -12.89 -18.59
N SER A 120 -11.29 -13.63 -18.42
CA SER A 120 -12.57 -13.05 -18.01
C SER A 120 -12.59 -12.68 -16.54
N GLU A 121 -13.47 -11.73 -16.16
CA GLU A 121 -13.72 -11.38 -14.77
C GLU A 121 -14.21 -12.58 -13.95
N GLN A 122 -14.93 -13.52 -14.58
CA GLN A 122 -15.41 -14.73 -13.92
C GLN A 122 -14.25 -15.66 -13.56
N ASP A 123 -13.27 -15.80 -14.44
CA ASP A 123 -12.05 -16.57 -14.17
C ASP A 123 -11.23 -15.91 -13.05
N MET A 124 -11.11 -14.58 -13.07
CA MET A 124 -10.45 -13.83 -11.98
C MET A 124 -11.13 -14.07 -10.64
N ILE A 125 -12.44 -14.01 -10.56
CA ILE A 125 -13.22 -14.32 -9.35
C ILE A 125 -13.00 -15.79 -8.94
N GLY A 126 -12.93 -16.71 -9.91
CA GLY A 126 -12.62 -18.12 -9.66
C GLY A 126 -11.25 -18.31 -9.02
N ALA A 127 -10.22 -17.66 -9.57
CA ALA A 127 -8.86 -17.70 -9.03
C ALA A 127 -8.78 -17.14 -7.60
N LEU A 128 -9.44 -16.01 -7.34
CA LEU A 128 -9.49 -15.44 -6.00
C LEU A 128 -10.17 -16.35 -4.97
N LYS A 129 -11.23 -17.04 -5.36
CA LYS A 129 -11.89 -18.04 -4.50
C LYS A 129 -10.99 -19.24 -4.23
N ALA A 130 -10.25 -19.72 -5.24
CA ALA A 130 -9.28 -20.81 -5.09
C ALA A 130 -8.15 -20.39 -4.14
N ALA A 131 -7.61 -19.17 -4.29
CA ALA A 131 -6.62 -18.61 -3.37
C ALA A 131 -7.12 -18.56 -1.93
N MET A 132 -8.30 -17.99 -1.69
CA MET A 132 -8.88 -17.91 -0.35
C MET A 132 -9.09 -19.27 0.29
N ALA A 133 -9.51 -20.28 -0.48
CA ALA A 133 -9.66 -21.64 0.01
C ALA A 133 -8.33 -22.28 0.44
N ALA A 134 -7.22 -21.95 -0.24
CA ALA A 134 -5.87 -22.41 0.09
C ALA A 134 -5.27 -21.63 1.28
N ILE A 135 -5.47 -20.33 1.35
CA ILE A 135 -4.90 -19.45 2.40
C ILE A 135 -5.54 -19.71 3.76
N LYS A 136 -6.84 -19.92 3.81
CA LYS A 136 -7.58 -20.07 5.08
C LYS A 136 -6.97 -21.11 6.04
N PRO A 137 -6.70 -22.36 5.64
CA PRO A 137 -6.09 -23.35 6.54
C PRO A 137 -4.68 -22.96 6.97
N MET A 138 -3.93 -22.19 6.15
CA MET A 138 -2.61 -21.70 6.52
C MET A 138 -2.69 -20.64 7.63
N CYS A 139 -3.68 -19.75 7.59
CA CYS A 139 -3.93 -18.79 8.67
C CYS A 139 -4.42 -19.49 9.96
N GLU A 140 -5.29 -20.49 9.83
CA GLU A 140 -5.78 -21.29 10.95
C GLU A 140 -4.63 -22.04 11.65
N LEU A 141 -3.68 -22.59 10.88
CA LEU A 141 -2.47 -23.23 11.40
C LEU A 141 -1.61 -22.28 12.22
N GLN A 142 -1.37 -21.06 11.70
CA GLN A 142 -0.60 -20.04 12.42
C GLN A 142 -1.31 -19.60 13.71
N THR A 143 -2.63 -19.48 13.68
CA THR A 143 -3.42 -19.17 14.87
C THR A 143 -3.34 -20.28 15.92
N ALA A 144 -3.37 -21.55 15.50
CA ALA A 144 -3.21 -22.68 16.40
C ALA A 144 -1.81 -22.73 17.02
N LEU A 145 -0.78 -22.47 16.22
CA LEU A 145 0.62 -22.40 16.67
C LEU A 145 0.82 -21.27 17.68
N SER A 146 0.28 -20.08 17.42
CA SER A 146 0.35 -18.94 18.33
C SER A 146 -0.26 -19.26 19.70
N LYS A 147 -1.41 -19.94 19.72
CA LYS A 147 -2.05 -20.39 20.97
C LYS A 147 -1.22 -21.44 21.72
N GLU A 148 -0.63 -22.40 21.01
CA GLU A 148 0.23 -23.40 21.61
C GLU A 148 1.48 -22.80 22.26
N LEU A 149 2.04 -21.75 21.64
CA LEU A 149 3.20 -21.00 22.15
C LEU A 149 2.83 -19.97 23.22
N GLY A 150 1.54 -19.66 23.42
CA GLY A 150 1.08 -18.61 24.35
C GLY A 150 1.40 -17.21 23.85
N THR A 151 1.51 -17.00 22.54
CA THR A 151 1.79 -15.71 21.89
C THR A 151 0.55 -15.09 21.22
N ASP A 152 -0.61 -15.68 21.46
CA ASP A 152 -1.90 -15.15 21.01
C ASP A 152 -2.30 -13.85 21.74
N VAL A 153 -1.76 -13.64 22.95
CA VAL A 153 -1.89 -12.36 23.66
C VAL A 153 -0.73 -11.47 23.25
N LYS A 154 -1.03 -10.43 22.51
CA LYS A 154 -0.05 -9.46 22.05
C LYS A 154 0.22 -8.40 23.13
N ARG A 155 1.44 -7.79 23.09
CA ARG A 155 1.79 -6.71 24.01
C ARG A 155 0.87 -5.51 23.78
N GLU A 156 0.47 -4.86 24.86
CA GLU A 156 -0.12 -3.54 24.76
C GLU A 156 0.99 -2.53 24.47
N TYR A 157 0.77 -1.70 23.47
CA TYR A 157 1.68 -0.65 23.08
C TYR A 157 0.85 0.56 22.66
N ASP A 158 0.65 1.46 23.59
CA ASP A 158 0.06 2.76 23.32
C ASP A 158 0.88 3.83 24.05
N HIS A 159 1.62 4.62 23.27
CA HIS A 159 2.39 5.76 23.75
C HIS A 159 1.79 7.09 23.26
N GLU A 160 0.60 7.05 22.70
CA GLU A 160 -0.08 8.25 22.25
C GLU A 160 -0.77 8.92 23.43
N VAL A 161 -0.47 10.20 23.61
CA VAL A 161 -1.28 11.07 24.43
C VAL A 161 -2.48 11.51 23.61
N ASN A 162 -3.67 11.26 24.10
CA ASN A 162 -4.93 11.60 23.42
C ASN A 162 -5.73 12.59 24.28
N ASP A 163 -6.40 13.53 23.58
CA ASP A 163 -7.34 14.48 24.13
C ASP A 163 -8.66 14.33 23.38
N GLU A 164 -9.60 13.59 23.97
CA GLU A 164 -10.87 13.27 23.34
C GLU A 164 -11.77 14.52 23.21
N GLU A 165 -11.67 15.49 24.12
CA GLU A 165 -12.43 16.73 24.03
C GLU A 165 -11.97 17.55 22.82
N LEU A 166 -10.66 17.67 22.62
CA LEU A 166 -10.07 18.32 21.46
C LEU A 166 -10.44 17.58 20.16
N ARG A 167 -10.42 16.25 20.16
CA ARG A 167 -10.79 15.42 19.01
C ARG A 167 -12.26 15.65 18.62
N GLU A 168 -13.17 15.64 19.58
CA GLU A 168 -14.61 15.89 19.33
C GLU A 168 -14.84 17.31 18.83
N GLN A 169 -14.16 18.30 19.41
CA GLN A 169 -14.23 19.68 18.96
C GLN A 169 -13.80 19.81 17.50
N MET A 170 -12.62 19.27 17.15
CA MET A 170 -12.11 19.31 15.79
C MET A 170 -13.06 18.63 14.80
N ASN A 171 -13.58 17.46 15.15
CA ASN A 171 -14.52 16.76 14.29
C ASN A 171 -15.78 17.61 14.04
N LYS A 172 -16.32 18.25 15.08
CA LYS A 172 -17.51 19.10 14.98
C LYS A 172 -17.27 20.35 14.14
N GLU A 173 -16.11 21.00 14.29
CA GLU A 173 -15.83 22.29 13.67
C GLU A 173 -15.23 22.17 12.27
N LEU A 174 -14.37 21.15 12.04
CA LEU A 174 -13.59 21.03 10.81
C LEU A 174 -14.14 20.05 9.79
N TYR A 175 -15.04 19.15 10.18
CA TYR A 175 -15.60 18.16 9.27
C TYR A 175 -16.34 18.80 8.09
N GLN A 176 -17.26 19.73 8.36
CA GLN A 176 -18.06 20.37 7.31
C GLN A 176 -17.22 21.23 6.37
N PRO A 177 -16.30 22.09 6.86
CA PRO A 177 -15.35 22.81 5.97
C PRO A 177 -14.53 21.87 5.08
N SER A 178 -14.03 20.75 5.62
CA SER A 178 -13.28 19.77 4.87
C SER A 178 -14.12 19.05 3.81
N TYR A 179 -15.37 18.74 4.13
CA TYR A 179 -16.35 18.20 3.17
C TYR A 179 -16.62 19.19 2.03
N ASP A 180 -16.79 20.48 2.34
CA ASP A 180 -17.08 21.51 1.35
C ASP A 180 -15.87 21.78 0.42
N VAL A 181 -14.64 21.69 0.93
CA VAL A 181 -13.42 21.74 0.11
C VAL A 181 -13.36 20.54 -0.83
N THR A 182 -13.66 19.34 -0.33
CA THR A 182 -13.67 18.11 -1.12
C THR A 182 -14.67 18.20 -2.28
N LYS A 183 -15.86 18.73 -2.02
CA LYS A 183 -16.93 18.90 -3.01
C LYS A 183 -16.57 19.86 -4.15
N GLN A 184 -15.63 20.79 -3.94
CA GLN A 184 -15.19 21.72 -4.96
C GLN A 184 -14.33 21.05 -6.05
N ALA A 185 -13.87 19.82 -5.84
CA ALA A 185 -13.05 19.05 -6.77
C ALA A 185 -11.82 19.83 -7.26
N LEU A 186 -11.15 20.51 -6.35
CA LEU A 186 -9.99 21.34 -6.63
C LEU A 186 -8.81 20.50 -7.15
N GLU A 187 -7.94 21.13 -7.92
CA GLU A 187 -6.64 20.58 -8.29
C GLU A 187 -5.81 20.24 -7.04
N LYS A 188 -4.90 19.28 -7.16
CA LYS A 188 -4.19 18.68 -6.02
C LYS A 188 -3.54 19.71 -5.09
N HIS A 189 -2.80 20.68 -5.64
CA HIS A 189 -2.12 21.72 -4.85
C HIS A 189 -3.12 22.67 -4.17
N ALA A 190 -4.09 23.18 -4.93
CA ALA A 190 -5.11 24.08 -4.39
C ALA A 190 -5.96 23.40 -3.30
N ARG A 191 -6.20 22.10 -3.43
CA ARG A 191 -6.90 21.31 -2.41
C ARG A 191 -6.06 21.14 -1.14
N ALA A 192 -4.76 20.83 -1.28
CA ALA A 192 -3.85 20.73 -0.15
C ALA A 192 -3.76 22.05 0.62
N GLU A 193 -3.56 23.14 -0.07
CA GLU A 193 -3.53 24.51 0.52
C GLU A 193 -4.85 24.84 1.25
N ALA A 194 -5.99 24.43 0.69
CA ALA A 194 -7.29 24.68 1.31
C ALA A 194 -7.46 23.89 2.63
N PHE A 195 -6.99 22.63 2.67
CA PHE A 195 -7.00 21.83 3.89
C PHE A 195 -6.01 22.35 4.94
N GLU A 196 -4.78 22.68 4.53
CA GLU A 196 -3.77 23.28 5.43
C GLU A 196 -4.29 24.58 6.05
N LYS A 197 -4.99 25.41 5.28
CA LYS A 197 -5.58 26.64 5.79
C LYS A 197 -6.65 26.40 6.84
N ILE A 198 -7.53 25.40 6.66
CA ILE A 198 -8.56 25.05 7.65
C ILE A 198 -7.91 24.69 8.98
N LEU A 199 -6.85 23.87 8.94
CA LEU A 199 -6.13 23.47 10.14
C LEU A 199 -5.37 24.64 10.77
N ALA A 200 -4.73 25.49 9.97
CA ALA A 200 -4.01 26.67 10.45
C ALA A 200 -4.94 27.68 11.14
N ASP A 201 -6.09 27.96 10.53
CA ASP A 201 -7.11 28.85 11.09
C ASP A 201 -7.62 28.31 12.45
N PHE A 202 -7.78 26.99 12.58
CA PHE A 202 -8.19 26.38 13.83
C PHE A 202 -7.09 26.47 14.91
N LYS A 203 -5.82 26.19 14.55
CA LYS A 203 -4.67 26.32 15.45
C LYS A 203 -4.53 27.74 16.01
N GLU A 204 -4.71 28.75 15.15
CA GLU A 204 -4.64 30.16 15.55
C GLU A 204 -5.77 30.51 16.54
N GLN A 205 -7.00 30.07 16.26
CA GLN A 205 -8.14 30.27 17.15
C GLN A 205 -7.92 29.57 18.51
N TYR A 206 -7.42 28.33 18.47
CA TYR A 206 -7.12 27.57 19.69
C TYR A 206 -6.05 28.25 20.54
N ALA A 207 -4.95 28.70 19.96
CA ALA A 207 -3.90 29.44 20.66
C ALA A 207 -4.42 30.74 21.29
N THR A 208 -5.32 31.44 20.58
CA THR A 208 -5.91 32.67 21.11
C THR A 208 -6.84 32.38 22.29
N ALA A 209 -7.59 31.29 22.24
CA ALA A 209 -8.51 30.88 23.29
C ALA A 209 -7.78 30.33 24.54
N HIS A 210 -6.58 29.79 24.37
CA HIS A 210 -5.78 29.16 25.43
C HIS A 210 -4.44 29.86 25.60
N ALA A 211 -4.46 31.19 25.72
CA ALA A 211 -3.26 32.02 25.88
C ALA A 211 -2.51 31.80 27.23
N ASP A 212 -3.06 30.97 28.10
CA ASP A 212 -2.52 30.54 29.37
C ASP A 212 -1.56 29.32 29.24
N LEU A 213 -1.59 28.60 28.11
CA LEU A 213 -0.71 27.48 27.86
C LEU A 213 0.73 27.93 27.57
N THR A 214 1.69 27.12 28.00
CA THR A 214 3.10 27.30 27.64
C THR A 214 3.35 26.92 26.16
N GLU A 215 4.47 27.37 25.59
CA GLU A 215 4.84 27.02 24.23
C GLU A 215 4.96 25.50 24.03
N ASP A 216 5.56 24.78 24.99
CA ASP A 216 5.72 23.33 24.93
C ASP A 216 4.35 22.60 24.95
N GLU A 217 3.44 23.01 25.82
CA GLU A 217 2.09 22.45 25.88
C GLU A 217 1.29 22.73 24.60
N LEU A 218 1.50 23.88 23.98
CA LEU A 218 0.85 24.24 22.74
C LEU A 218 1.39 23.42 21.56
N GLU A 219 2.70 23.14 21.50
CA GLU A 219 3.31 22.27 20.50
C GLU A 219 2.78 20.84 20.62
N GLU A 220 2.63 20.31 21.85
CA GLU A 220 2.00 18.99 22.06
C GLU A 220 0.55 18.96 21.54
N LYS A 221 -0.24 20.02 21.80
CA LYS A 221 -1.59 20.13 21.26
C LYS A 221 -1.60 20.22 19.73
N TYR A 222 -0.68 20.96 19.13
CA TYR A 222 -0.57 21.04 17.66
C TYR A 222 -0.24 19.68 17.03
N ALA A 223 0.64 18.90 17.63
CA ALA A 223 0.94 17.55 17.16
C ALA A 223 -0.29 16.63 17.23
N MET A 224 -1.12 16.75 18.29
CA MET A 224 -2.41 16.04 18.38
C MET A 224 -3.39 16.53 17.31
N MET A 225 -3.47 17.83 17.06
CA MET A 225 -4.34 18.42 16.05
C MET A 225 -4.00 17.92 14.65
N ASP A 226 -2.71 17.84 14.30
CA ASP A 226 -2.27 17.32 13.00
C ASP A 226 -2.76 15.88 12.79
N ARG A 227 -2.64 15.03 13.81
CA ARG A 227 -3.11 13.64 13.78
C ARG A 227 -4.64 13.54 13.69
N TYR A 228 -5.37 14.27 14.51
CA TYR A 228 -6.83 14.24 14.51
C TYR A 228 -7.42 14.82 13.23
N TYR A 229 -6.81 15.88 12.70
CA TYR A 229 -7.26 16.50 11.46
C TYR A 229 -7.11 15.55 10.27
N HIS A 230 -6.04 14.77 10.23
CA HIS A 230 -5.88 13.75 9.19
C HIS A 230 -7.05 12.76 9.16
N ASP A 231 -7.57 12.37 10.31
CA ASP A 231 -8.75 11.50 10.40
C ASP A 231 -10.02 12.21 9.94
N VAL A 232 -10.22 13.46 10.36
CA VAL A 232 -11.37 14.29 9.93
C VAL A 232 -11.36 14.51 8.42
N GLU A 233 -10.20 14.87 7.86
CA GLU A 233 -10.02 15.04 6.41
C GLU A 233 -10.34 13.75 5.64
N ARG A 234 -9.78 12.62 6.06
CA ARG A 234 -10.01 11.31 5.45
C ARG A 234 -11.48 10.94 5.46
N ASP A 235 -12.16 11.11 6.59
CA ASP A 235 -13.56 10.75 6.74
C ASP A 235 -14.47 11.68 5.93
N ALA A 236 -14.20 12.99 5.91
CA ALA A 236 -14.91 13.97 5.09
C ALA A 236 -14.75 13.68 3.59
N MET A 237 -13.52 13.40 3.14
CA MET A 237 -13.24 13.04 1.75
C MET A 237 -13.96 11.74 1.36
N ARG A 238 -13.87 10.70 2.18
CA ARG A 238 -14.53 9.42 1.92
C ARG A 238 -16.04 9.58 1.85
N ARG A 239 -16.61 10.30 2.78
CA ARG A 239 -18.07 10.53 2.83
C ARG A 239 -18.55 11.34 1.63
N CYS A 240 -17.84 12.38 1.24
CA CYS A 240 -18.17 13.17 0.06
C CYS A 240 -18.19 12.30 -1.21
N ILE A 241 -17.20 11.42 -1.40
CA ILE A 241 -17.17 10.50 -2.55
C ILE A 241 -18.38 9.56 -2.56
N LEU A 242 -18.78 9.05 -1.39
CA LEU A 242 -19.91 8.13 -1.28
C LEU A 242 -21.27 8.82 -1.50
N ASP A 243 -21.41 10.05 -1.02
CA ASP A 243 -22.69 10.79 -1.09
C ASP A 243 -22.88 11.46 -2.47
N GLU A 244 -21.81 12.05 -3.03
CA GLU A 244 -21.89 12.81 -4.27
C GLU A 244 -21.55 11.97 -5.52
N GLY A 245 -20.90 10.81 -5.35
CA GLY A 245 -20.44 9.96 -6.45
C GLY A 245 -19.32 10.59 -7.29
N ILE A 246 -18.64 11.60 -6.75
CA ILE A 246 -17.58 12.35 -7.41
C ILE A 246 -16.27 12.12 -6.66
N ARG A 247 -15.19 11.82 -7.40
CA ARG A 247 -13.85 11.68 -6.83
C ARG A 247 -13.23 13.05 -6.54
N LEU A 248 -12.15 13.07 -5.76
CA LEU A 248 -11.42 14.27 -5.33
C LEU A 248 -10.94 15.17 -6.48
N ASP A 249 -10.77 14.61 -7.66
CA ASP A 249 -10.36 15.31 -8.89
C ASP A 249 -11.54 15.63 -9.83
N GLY A 250 -12.77 15.54 -9.34
CA GLY A 250 -13.99 15.88 -10.07
C GLY A 250 -14.51 14.79 -11.02
N ARG A 251 -13.80 13.65 -11.16
CA ARG A 251 -14.24 12.53 -11.99
C ARG A 251 -15.38 11.76 -11.31
N LYS A 252 -16.20 11.12 -12.12
CA LYS A 252 -17.14 10.10 -11.66
C LYS A 252 -16.39 8.82 -11.28
N THR A 253 -17.09 7.90 -10.63
CA THR A 253 -16.51 6.63 -10.14
C THR A 253 -16.07 5.70 -11.27
N ASP A 254 -16.67 5.79 -12.46
CA ASP A 254 -16.41 5.03 -13.66
C ASP A 254 -15.49 5.73 -14.69
N GLU A 255 -15.08 6.96 -14.42
CA GLU A 255 -14.18 7.72 -15.30
C GLU A 255 -12.72 7.41 -15.00
N ILE A 256 -11.92 7.16 -16.05
CA ILE A 256 -10.45 7.08 -15.95
C ILE A 256 -9.80 8.46 -16.15
N ARG A 257 -8.62 8.64 -15.55
CA ARG A 257 -7.84 9.88 -15.78
C ARG A 257 -7.46 10.01 -17.25
N PRO A 258 -7.41 11.23 -17.79
CA PRO A 258 -6.92 11.46 -19.14
C PRO A 258 -5.53 10.85 -19.35
N ILE A 259 -5.38 10.07 -20.42
CA ILE A 259 -4.11 9.45 -20.79
C ILE A 259 -3.63 10.10 -22.08
N TRP A 260 -2.35 10.49 -22.08
CA TRP A 260 -1.66 10.97 -23.26
C TRP A 260 -0.29 10.32 -23.35
N CYS A 261 0.08 9.92 -24.56
CA CYS A 261 1.34 9.23 -24.83
C CYS A 261 2.00 9.76 -26.09
N GLU A 262 3.32 9.83 -26.08
CA GLU A 262 4.12 10.18 -27.25
C GLU A 262 5.33 9.25 -27.32
N VAL A 263 5.68 8.80 -28.50
CA VAL A 263 6.87 7.99 -28.75
C VAL A 263 7.94 8.81 -29.46
N SER A 264 9.21 8.51 -29.16
CA SER A 264 10.36 9.17 -29.74
C SER A 264 10.46 10.69 -29.52
N PRO A 265 10.07 11.23 -28.31
CA PRO A 265 10.20 12.66 -28.02
C PRO A 265 11.66 13.12 -27.94
N LEU A 266 12.60 12.21 -27.70
CA LEU A 266 14.01 12.52 -27.60
C LEU A 266 14.80 12.02 -28.83
N PRO A 267 15.69 12.82 -29.40
CA PRO A 267 16.35 12.50 -30.68
C PRO A 267 17.57 11.55 -30.54
N MET A 268 18.15 11.41 -29.35
CA MET A 268 19.40 10.67 -29.15
C MET A 268 19.27 9.23 -28.64
N PRO A 269 18.32 8.89 -27.75
CA PRO A 269 18.11 7.51 -27.32
C PRO A 269 17.62 6.63 -28.45
N HIS A 270 17.92 5.31 -28.41
CA HIS A 270 17.39 4.35 -29.37
C HIS A 270 15.86 4.20 -29.31
N GLY A 271 15.29 4.45 -28.13
CA GLY A 271 13.86 4.60 -27.91
C GLY A 271 13.59 5.59 -26.81
N SER A 272 12.48 6.30 -26.92
CA SER A 272 11.98 7.15 -25.84
C SER A 272 10.47 7.23 -25.92
N SER A 273 9.81 7.43 -24.76
CA SER A 273 8.36 7.63 -24.68
C SER A 273 8.03 8.54 -23.52
N ILE A 274 6.97 9.32 -23.70
CA ILE A 274 6.29 10.02 -22.61
C ILE A 274 4.95 9.34 -22.40
N PHE A 275 4.64 9.06 -21.15
CA PHE A 275 3.32 8.59 -20.71
C PHE A 275 2.78 9.52 -19.65
N THR A 276 1.60 10.09 -19.87
CA THR A 276 0.93 10.99 -18.94
C THR A 276 -0.43 10.42 -18.55
N ARG A 277 -0.71 10.40 -17.26
CA ARG A 277 -2.00 10.01 -16.69
C ARG A 277 -2.45 11.06 -15.68
N GLY A 278 -3.34 11.93 -16.09
CA GLY A 278 -3.72 13.11 -15.31
C GLY A 278 -2.51 14.01 -15.06
N GLU A 279 -2.17 14.25 -13.81
CA GLU A 279 -1.04 15.09 -13.40
C GLU A 279 0.30 14.32 -13.32
N THR A 280 0.28 12.99 -13.46
CA THR A 280 1.48 12.16 -13.37
C THR A 280 2.06 11.93 -14.76
N GLN A 281 3.35 12.18 -14.93
CA GLN A 281 4.06 11.98 -16.19
C GLN A 281 5.32 11.13 -15.96
N SER A 282 5.60 10.22 -16.90
CA SER A 282 6.81 9.41 -16.95
C SER A 282 7.50 9.62 -18.29
N LEU A 283 8.79 9.93 -18.26
CA LEU A 283 9.66 9.92 -19.44
C LEU A 283 10.58 8.70 -19.37
N THR A 284 10.41 7.78 -20.30
CA THR A 284 11.17 6.53 -20.37
C THR A 284 12.10 6.57 -21.56
N THR A 285 13.36 6.17 -21.37
CA THR A 285 14.34 6.02 -22.44
C THR A 285 14.86 4.60 -22.50
N CYS A 286 15.11 4.11 -23.70
CA CYS A 286 15.71 2.82 -23.96
C CYS A 286 16.97 3.01 -24.81
N ARG A 287 18.05 2.32 -24.43
CA ARG A 287 19.32 2.27 -25.19
C ARG A 287 19.80 0.84 -25.25
N SER A 288 20.15 0.37 -26.44
CA SER A 288 20.86 -0.90 -26.63
C SER A 288 22.37 -0.65 -26.53
N GLU A 289 23.08 -1.51 -25.79
CA GLU A 289 24.55 -1.54 -25.75
C GLU A 289 25.05 -2.73 -26.56
N GLU A 290 26.02 -2.49 -27.45
CA GLU A 290 26.54 -3.55 -28.33
C GLU A 290 27.36 -4.61 -27.61
N HIS A 291 27.74 -4.40 -26.34
CA HIS A 291 28.68 -5.26 -25.60
C HIS A 291 28.19 -5.90 -24.32
N THR A 292 26.95 -5.67 -23.92
CA THR A 292 26.33 -6.37 -22.80
C THR A 292 24.93 -6.84 -23.21
N SER A 293 24.65 -8.11 -22.96
CA SER A 293 23.36 -8.73 -23.23
C SER A 293 22.23 -8.24 -22.29
N GLU A 294 22.46 -7.15 -21.58
CA GLU A 294 21.51 -6.57 -20.64
C GLU A 294 20.97 -5.24 -21.16
N LEU A 295 19.66 -5.21 -21.42
CA LEU A 295 18.89 -3.99 -21.64
C LEU A 295 18.81 -3.23 -20.33
N GLN A 296 19.61 -2.19 -20.15
CA GLN A 296 19.41 -1.26 -19.02
C GLN A 296 18.25 -0.32 -19.33
N GLN A 297 17.09 -0.62 -18.77
CA GLN A 297 15.94 0.26 -18.79
C GLN A 297 16.11 1.27 -17.66
N VAL A 298 16.41 2.52 -17.98
CA VAL A 298 16.42 3.61 -17.00
C VAL A 298 15.06 4.25 -17.00
N VAL A 299 14.22 3.87 -16.05
CA VAL A 299 12.97 4.58 -15.76
C VAL A 299 13.33 5.72 -14.80
N ARG A 300 13.22 6.95 -15.26
CA ARG A 300 13.21 8.11 -14.37
C ARG A 300 11.77 8.56 -14.22
N ASP A 301 11.20 8.33 -13.05
CA ASP A 301 9.98 8.98 -12.65
C ASP A 301 10.28 10.48 -12.50
N CYS A 302 9.77 11.27 -13.43
CA CYS A 302 9.72 12.71 -13.24
C CYS A 302 8.63 12.99 -12.20
N VAL A 303 9.00 12.88 -10.93
CA VAL A 303 8.23 13.48 -9.86
C VAL A 303 8.28 14.98 -10.09
N SER A 304 7.13 15.65 -10.10
CA SER A 304 7.05 17.12 -10.10
C SER A 304 8.10 17.68 -9.15
N PRO A 305 8.84 18.72 -9.51
CA PRO A 305 9.82 19.28 -8.61
C PRO A 305 9.12 19.64 -7.31
N ARG A 306 9.62 19.07 -6.20
CA ARG A 306 9.33 19.66 -4.90
C ARG A 306 9.87 21.06 -4.99
N VAL A 307 8.98 22.02 -4.99
CA VAL A 307 9.34 23.40 -4.73
C VAL A 307 9.62 23.41 -3.23
N ASP A 308 10.89 23.58 -2.86
CA ASP A 308 11.34 23.82 -1.49
C ASP A 308 10.73 25.10 -0.94
#